data_af4c87cae1e415d96bd0f7c53f2d0e7e
#
_entry.id   af4c87cae1e415d96bd0f7c53f2d0e7e
#
_cell.length_a   1.000
_cell.length_b   1.000
_cell.length_c   1.000
_cell.angle_alpha   90.00
_cell.angle_beta   90.00
_cell.angle_gamma   90.00
#
_symmetry.space_group_name_H-M   'P 1'
#
loop_
_entity.id
_entity.type
_entity.pdbx_description
1 polymer ?
#
loop_
_entity_poly.entity_id
_entity_poly.type
_entity_poly.pdbx_seq_one_letter_code
_entity_poly.pdbx_strand_id
1 'polypeptide(L)'
;MNTYLTQIYMKKFILLAVLVSFLYSCGSKDSGQLVGVKGKAWNPEKPYGMTLIPGGAFIMGKSDDDLASVQDAPTKTVTVRSFYMDETEITNSEYRQFVYWVRDSIVRMRLAITADELGEKNEKGERSKKGGSIADYAFVDADTTNMSVYDKYMYDNYYSLGTEGDAYAGRKLNDKIPLIWKTNQYPDEKYTEVMDSMYLPAEEAFNGLRTLDMDKLKFRYTWMDIQAAAKAKAGKRKEFIRTNEVKVYPDTTVWIKDFAYSYNEPMHNDYFWHQAYAEYPVVGVNWHQAKAFCAWRTLYHNADRKKHHKNFVNTYRLPTEAEWEYAARGGIQSGMYPWGGPYARNDRGCYLANFKPVRGDYAADEALYTVEAMSYEPNDYGLYNMSGNVAEWTDTSYDSEAYDFVSTMNPNINDISNQRKVIRGGSWKDVAYFLQVGTRDFEYADSARSYIGFRTVQDYMGTDATAAAGK
;
A
#
# COMPACT_ATOMS: atom_id res chain seq x y z
N MET A 1 9.35 76.41 25.68
CA MET A 1 10.41 75.38 25.53
C MET A 1 9.86 74.02 25.16
N ASN A 2 8.63 73.66 25.53
CA ASN A 2 8.06 72.31 25.22
C ASN A 2 7.56 72.12 23.76
N THR A 3 7.14 73.16 23.05
CA THR A 3 6.66 73.04 21.68
C THR A 3 7.73 72.79 20.62
N TYR A 4 8.96 73.22 20.86
CA TYR A 4 10.12 72.99 19.98
C TYR A 4 10.63 71.53 20.03
N LEU A 5 10.63 70.98 21.23
CA LEU A 5 11.04 69.57 21.43
C LEU A 5 10.08 68.58 20.80
N THR A 6 8.76 68.82 20.92
CA THR A 6 7.73 68.00 20.26
C THR A 6 7.82 68.04 18.75
N GLN A 7 8.10 69.17 18.14
CA GLN A 7 8.31 69.29 16.69
C GLN A 7 9.53 68.54 16.17
N ILE A 8 10.62 68.51 16.96
CA ILE A 8 11.85 67.78 16.60
C ILE A 8 11.63 66.24 16.69
N TYR A 9 10.91 65.77 17.70
CA TYR A 9 10.57 64.37 17.83
C TYR A 9 9.60 63.90 16.74
N MET A 10 8.62 64.72 16.39
CA MET A 10 7.67 64.41 15.31
C MET A 10 8.37 64.33 13.96
N LYS A 11 9.32 65.24 13.65
CA LYS A 11 10.12 65.19 12.42
C LYS A 11 11.03 63.93 12.38
N LYS A 12 11.63 63.54 13.50
CA LYS A 12 12.42 62.31 13.58
C LYS A 12 11.58 61.06 13.42
N PHE A 13 10.35 61.07 13.97
CA PHE A 13 9.43 59.93 13.83
C PHE A 13 8.93 59.79 12.39
N ILE A 14 8.61 60.89 11.69
CA ILE A 14 8.24 60.88 10.29
C ILE A 14 9.40 60.40 9.41
N LEU A 15 10.64 60.87 9.72
CA LEU A 15 11.84 60.42 8.99
C LEU A 15 12.09 58.89 9.18
N LEU A 16 11.89 58.39 10.40
CA LEU A 16 12.00 56.99 10.70
C LEU A 16 10.91 56.16 10.01
N ALA A 17 9.66 56.63 9.98
CA ALA A 17 8.56 55.96 9.31
C ALA A 17 8.78 55.91 7.79
N VAL A 18 9.30 56.97 7.16
CA VAL A 18 9.68 57.01 5.75
C VAL A 18 10.84 56.05 5.48
N LEU A 19 11.87 55.98 6.39
CA LEU A 19 12.99 55.05 6.25
C LEU A 19 12.54 53.58 6.35
N VAL A 20 11.59 53.29 7.24
CA VAL A 20 10.99 51.96 7.39
C VAL A 20 10.17 51.58 6.18
N SER A 21 9.41 52.52 5.57
CA SER A 21 8.65 52.25 4.35
C SER A 21 9.55 51.96 3.13
N PHE A 22 10.75 52.53 3.08
CA PHE A 22 11.74 52.17 2.04
C PHE A 22 12.35 50.76 2.26
N LEU A 23 12.42 50.28 3.50
CA LEU A 23 12.92 48.91 3.80
C LEU A 23 11.86 47.84 3.46
N TYR A 24 10.58 48.15 3.45
CA TYR A 24 9.52 47.25 3.02
C TYR A 24 9.29 47.25 1.49
N SER A 25 9.95 48.09 0.72
CA SER A 25 9.82 48.20 -0.75
C SER A 25 10.71 47.23 -1.50
N CYS A 26 11.31 46.22 -0.85
CA CYS A 26 11.94 45.11 -1.53
C CYS A 26 10.89 44.04 -1.91
N GLY A 27 9.92 44.42 -2.70
CA GLY A 27 9.19 43.49 -3.54
C GLY A 27 10.20 42.81 -4.47
N SER A 28 10.21 41.50 -4.51
CA SER A 28 10.98 40.73 -5.50
C SER A 28 10.66 41.27 -6.90
N LYS A 29 11.57 42.08 -7.44
CA LYS A 29 11.49 42.47 -8.86
C LYS A 29 11.71 41.20 -9.64
N ASP A 30 10.64 40.63 -10.15
CA ASP A 30 10.69 39.65 -11.20
C ASP A 30 11.38 40.37 -12.40
N SER A 31 12.65 39.99 -12.62
CA SER A 31 13.43 40.61 -13.69
C SER A 31 13.16 39.94 -15.06
N GLY A 32 12.12 39.11 -15.14
CA GLY A 32 11.76 38.37 -16.36
C GLY A 32 12.83 37.39 -16.81
N GLN A 33 13.85 37.14 -16.00
CA GLN A 33 14.87 36.14 -16.29
C GLN A 33 14.51 34.82 -15.59
N LEU A 34 14.72 33.72 -16.30
CA LEU A 34 14.64 32.39 -15.73
C LEU A 34 15.85 32.21 -14.80
N VAL A 35 15.75 32.74 -13.58
CA VAL A 35 16.78 32.55 -12.57
C VAL A 35 16.49 31.24 -11.87
N GLY A 36 17.47 30.36 -11.78
CA GLY A 36 17.38 29.18 -10.96
C GLY A 36 17.01 29.56 -9.53
N VAL A 37 15.78 29.36 -9.16
CA VAL A 37 15.31 29.55 -7.78
C VAL A 37 15.97 28.46 -6.97
N LYS A 38 16.84 28.85 -6.03
CA LYS A 38 17.33 27.90 -5.00
C LYS A 38 16.12 27.49 -4.16
N GLY A 39 15.47 26.40 -4.56
CA GLY A 39 14.44 25.76 -3.75
C GLY A 39 15.07 25.29 -2.43
N LYS A 40 14.31 25.33 -1.35
CA LYS A 40 14.70 24.62 -0.12
C LYS A 40 14.71 23.13 -0.43
N ALA A 41 15.76 22.44 0.00
CA ALA A 41 15.76 20.98 -0.03
C ALA A 41 14.52 20.47 0.69
N TRP A 42 13.74 19.63 0.02
CA TRP A 42 12.53 19.05 0.58
C TRP A 42 12.64 17.53 0.54
N ASN A 43 12.38 16.92 1.68
CA ASN A 43 12.34 15.46 1.81
C ASN A 43 10.97 15.07 2.37
N PRO A 44 10.28 14.07 1.77
CA PRO A 44 9.05 13.55 2.34
C PRO A 44 9.31 12.90 3.70
N GLU A 45 8.29 12.87 4.55
CA GLU A 45 8.33 12.06 5.78
C GLU A 45 8.53 10.59 5.40
N LYS A 46 9.44 9.88 6.09
CA LYS A 46 9.65 8.44 5.91
C LYS A 46 8.34 7.71 6.28
N PRO A 47 7.75 6.93 5.38
CA PRO A 47 6.58 6.12 5.74
C PRO A 47 6.95 5.10 6.83
N TYR A 48 6.00 4.82 7.71
CA TYR A 48 6.19 3.85 8.77
C TYR A 48 6.46 2.45 8.21
N GLY A 49 7.44 1.74 8.77
CA GLY A 49 7.81 0.37 8.36
C GLY A 49 8.52 0.29 7.00
N MET A 50 8.95 1.43 6.42
CA MET A 50 9.65 1.43 5.13
C MET A 50 11.07 1.96 5.28
N THR A 51 11.98 1.51 4.43
CA THR A 51 13.33 2.07 4.30
C THR A 51 13.50 2.79 2.96
N LEU A 52 14.39 3.79 2.92
CA LEU A 52 14.72 4.50 1.69
C LEU A 52 15.80 3.74 0.92
N ILE A 53 15.46 3.33 -0.29
CA ILE A 53 16.40 2.72 -1.23
C ILE A 53 16.94 3.85 -2.13
N PRO A 54 18.23 4.17 -2.05
CA PRO A 54 18.83 5.20 -2.89
C PRO A 54 18.83 4.73 -4.35
N GLY A 55 18.44 5.60 -5.29
CA GLY A 55 18.48 5.27 -6.70
C GLY A 55 19.91 5.07 -7.21
N GLY A 56 20.06 4.23 -8.21
CA GLY A 56 21.37 3.93 -8.78
C GLY A 56 21.30 3.02 -9.99
N ALA A 57 22.45 2.80 -10.58
CA ALA A 57 22.63 1.82 -11.66
C ALA A 57 23.19 0.51 -11.07
N PHE A 58 22.70 -0.62 -11.59
CA PHE A 58 23.18 -1.94 -11.20
C PHE A 58 23.10 -2.92 -12.37
N ILE A 59 23.74 -4.05 -12.23
CA ILE A 59 23.64 -5.17 -13.16
C ILE A 59 22.50 -6.06 -12.68
N MET A 60 21.39 -6.04 -13.43
CA MET A 60 20.22 -6.87 -13.23
C MET A 60 20.39 -8.21 -13.93
N GLY A 61 19.83 -9.26 -13.39
CA GLY A 61 19.82 -10.60 -13.98
C GLY A 61 20.86 -11.54 -13.37
N LYS A 62 20.94 -12.73 -13.95
CA LYS A 62 21.92 -13.77 -13.56
C LYS A 62 23.18 -13.61 -14.37
N SER A 63 24.33 -13.68 -13.71
CA SER A 63 25.62 -13.92 -14.35
C SER A 63 25.77 -15.39 -14.76
N ASP A 64 27.00 -15.89 -14.85
CA ASP A 64 27.34 -17.25 -15.30
C ASP A 64 26.78 -18.40 -14.46
N ASP A 65 26.01 -18.09 -13.41
CA ASP A 65 25.47 -19.04 -12.42
C ASP A 65 24.07 -19.58 -12.73
N ASP A 66 23.59 -19.47 -13.98
CA ASP A 66 22.31 -20.05 -14.39
C ASP A 66 22.45 -21.57 -14.58
N LEU A 67 22.52 -22.28 -13.45
CA LEU A 67 22.67 -23.76 -13.43
C LEU A 67 21.53 -24.50 -14.14
N ALA A 68 20.35 -23.88 -14.22
CA ALA A 68 19.18 -24.47 -14.89
C ALA A 68 19.13 -24.14 -16.38
N SER A 69 20.01 -23.26 -16.87
CA SER A 69 20.06 -22.79 -18.26
C SER A 69 18.72 -22.28 -18.79
N VAL A 70 17.93 -21.60 -17.93
CA VAL A 70 16.63 -21.07 -18.30
C VAL A 70 16.75 -19.89 -19.25
N GLN A 71 17.85 -19.13 -19.18
CA GLN A 71 18.22 -18.00 -20.05
C GLN A 71 17.18 -16.87 -20.12
N ASP A 72 16.29 -16.77 -19.10
CA ASP A 72 15.23 -15.76 -19.03
C ASP A 72 15.66 -14.47 -18.30
N ALA A 73 16.89 -14.43 -17.79
CA ALA A 73 17.44 -13.33 -17.02
C ALA A 73 18.91 -13.01 -17.43
N PRO A 74 19.19 -12.70 -18.69
CA PRO A 74 20.52 -12.29 -19.10
C PRO A 74 20.93 -11.00 -18.38
N THR A 75 22.23 -10.83 -18.13
CA THR A 75 22.72 -9.64 -17.42
C THR A 75 22.50 -8.37 -18.24
N LYS A 76 21.94 -7.35 -17.58
CA LYS A 76 21.68 -6.03 -18.19
C LYS A 76 21.91 -4.92 -17.16
N THR A 77 22.66 -3.89 -17.56
CA THR A 77 22.80 -2.68 -16.73
C THR A 77 21.53 -1.85 -16.82
N VAL A 78 20.92 -1.60 -15.67
CA VAL A 78 19.71 -0.78 -15.54
C VAL A 78 19.88 0.26 -14.44
N THR A 79 19.07 1.31 -14.52
CA THR A 79 19.04 2.38 -13.50
C THR A 79 17.67 2.44 -12.88
N VAL A 80 17.61 2.49 -11.55
CA VAL A 80 16.39 2.59 -10.76
C VAL A 80 16.37 3.92 -10.02
N ARG A 81 15.20 4.55 -9.94
CA ARG A 81 15.00 5.77 -9.13
C ARG A 81 14.99 5.43 -7.64
N SER A 82 15.20 6.44 -6.79
CA SER A 82 15.02 6.28 -5.36
C SER A 82 13.55 6.03 -5.02
N PHE A 83 13.31 5.14 -4.05
CA PHE A 83 11.99 4.78 -3.58
C PHE A 83 12.04 4.32 -2.12
N TYR A 84 10.90 4.34 -1.44
CA TYR A 84 10.73 3.65 -0.17
C TYR A 84 10.23 2.24 -0.43
N MET A 85 10.70 1.27 0.37
CA MET A 85 10.24 -0.13 0.34
C MET A 85 9.96 -0.59 1.76
N ASP A 86 8.91 -1.40 1.95
CA ASP A 86 8.65 -2.03 3.25
C ASP A 86 9.86 -2.87 3.70
N GLU A 87 10.24 -2.69 4.95
CA GLU A 87 11.38 -3.41 5.56
C GLU A 87 11.14 -4.92 5.57
N THR A 88 9.89 -5.34 5.70
CA THR A 88 9.44 -6.74 5.71
C THR A 88 8.40 -7.01 4.62
N GLU A 89 8.06 -8.28 4.43
CA GLU A 89 6.81 -8.66 3.78
C GLU A 89 5.62 -8.12 4.58
N ILE A 90 4.49 -7.85 3.92
CA ILE A 90 3.25 -7.46 4.60
C ILE A 90 2.79 -8.59 5.49
N THR A 91 2.61 -8.30 6.77
CA THR A 91 2.22 -9.27 7.79
C THR A 91 0.71 -9.53 7.83
N ASN A 92 0.30 -10.63 8.46
CA ASN A 92 -1.11 -10.93 8.70
C ASN A 92 -1.79 -9.81 9.51
N SER A 93 -1.09 -9.21 10.49
CA SER A 93 -1.64 -8.12 11.30
C SER A 93 -1.91 -6.87 10.47
N GLU A 94 -1.03 -6.53 9.54
CA GLU A 94 -1.20 -5.39 8.64
C GLU A 94 -2.32 -5.62 7.63
N TYR A 95 -2.35 -6.82 7.02
CA TYR A 95 -3.40 -7.14 6.06
C TYR A 95 -4.78 -7.23 6.71
N ARG A 96 -4.87 -7.69 7.96
CA ARG A 96 -6.12 -7.67 8.74
C ARG A 96 -6.68 -6.26 8.92
N GLN A 97 -5.84 -5.23 9.05
CA GLN A 97 -6.31 -3.84 9.12
C GLN A 97 -7.07 -3.44 7.85
N PHE A 98 -6.59 -3.86 6.68
CA PHE A 98 -7.28 -3.66 5.42
C PHE A 98 -8.65 -4.37 5.39
N VAL A 99 -8.67 -5.64 5.74
CA VAL A 99 -9.92 -6.45 5.77
C VAL A 99 -10.93 -5.84 6.73
N TYR A 100 -10.53 -5.46 7.94
CA TYR A 100 -11.41 -4.82 8.91
C TYR A 100 -11.91 -3.46 8.43
N TRP A 101 -11.03 -2.65 7.82
CA TRP A 101 -11.45 -1.36 7.27
C TRP A 101 -12.51 -1.52 6.18
N VAL A 102 -12.34 -2.48 5.28
CA VAL A 102 -13.32 -2.77 4.22
C VAL A 102 -14.63 -3.26 4.83
N ARG A 103 -14.58 -4.20 5.77
CA ARG A 103 -15.75 -4.70 6.49
C ARG A 103 -16.54 -3.55 7.14
N ASP A 104 -15.85 -2.73 7.91
CA ASP A 104 -16.47 -1.62 8.64
C ASP A 104 -17.02 -0.55 7.68
N SER A 105 -16.34 -0.30 6.57
CA SER A 105 -16.80 0.62 5.52
C SER A 105 -18.10 0.13 4.87
N ILE A 106 -18.19 -1.16 4.54
CA ILE A 106 -19.39 -1.76 3.94
C ILE A 106 -20.57 -1.69 4.91
N VAL A 107 -20.34 -2.03 6.19
CA VAL A 107 -21.40 -1.97 7.22
C VAL A 107 -21.89 -0.54 7.38
N ARG A 108 -20.99 0.46 7.48
CA ARG A 108 -21.37 1.87 7.60
C ARG A 108 -22.19 2.34 6.39
N MET A 109 -21.79 1.94 5.20
CA MET A 109 -22.51 2.30 3.97
C MET A 109 -23.92 1.70 3.98
N ARG A 110 -24.08 0.43 4.35
CA ARG A 110 -25.40 -0.23 4.44
C ARG A 110 -26.29 0.42 5.50
N LEU A 111 -25.74 0.70 6.68
CA LEU A 111 -26.48 1.39 7.75
C LEU A 111 -26.95 2.77 7.29
N ALA A 112 -26.09 3.53 6.60
CA ALA A 112 -26.44 4.85 6.10
C ALA A 112 -27.51 4.80 5.02
N ILE A 113 -27.44 3.82 4.10
CA ILE A 113 -28.46 3.61 3.06
C ILE A 113 -29.79 3.23 3.68
N THR A 114 -29.80 2.27 4.63
CA THR A 114 -31.04 1.85 5.30
C THR A 114 -31.65 3.00 6.09
N ALA A 115 -30.83 3.83 6.77
CA ALA A 115 -31.33 5.02 7.47
C ALA A 115 -31.96 6.03 6.49
N ASP A 116 -31.34 6.26 5.34
CA ASP A 116 -31.86 7.16 4.29
C ASP A 116 -33.18 6.64 3.69
N GLU A 117 -33.30 5.34 3.43
CA GLU A 117 -34.54 4.68 2.95
C GLU A 117 -35.68 4.78 3.94
N LEU A 118 -35.39 4.78 5.25
CA LEU A 118 -36.35 4.99 6.32
C LEU A 118 -36.69 6.49 6.54
N GLY A 119 -36.01 7.39 5.84
CA GLY A 119 -36.15 8.83 6.05
C GLY A 119 -35.52 9.35 7.34
N GLU A 120 -34.69 8.53 8.00
CA GLU A 120 -33.99 8.90 9.22
C GLU A 120 -32.84 9.86 8.90
N LYS A 121 -32.69 10.90 9.74
CA LYS A 121 -31.60 11.87 9.59
C LYS A 121 -30.72 11.90 10.82
N ASN A 122 -29.45 12.13 10.61
CA ASN A 122 -28.52 12.33 11.70
C ASN A 122 -28.62 13.75 12.25
N GLU A 123 -29.62 14.00 13.12
CA GLU A 123 -29.85 15.29 13.75
C GLU A 123 -28.68 15.79 14.62
N LYS A 124 -27.90 14.84 15.17
CA LYS A 124 -26.75 15.16 16.02
C LYS A 124 -25.47 15.43 15.21
N GLY A 125 -25.51 15.14 13.90
CA GLY A 125 -24.35 15.25 13.03
C GLY A 125 -23.16 14.44 13.55
N GLU A 126 -21.95 14.93 13.26
CA GLU A 126 -20.70 14.31 13.73
C GLU A 126 -20.45 14.44 15.25
N ARG A 127 -21.36 15.04 16.01
CA ARG A 127 -21.19 15.27 17.45
C ARG A 127 -21.59 14.07 18.32
N SER A 128 -22.38 13.14 17.78
CA SER A 128 -22.72 11.91 18.50
C SER A 128 -21.47 11.02 18.62
N LYS A 129 -21.18 10.61 19.86
CA LYS A 129 -20.05 9.70 20.15
C LYS A 129 -20.49 8.28 20.45
N LYS A 130 -21.81 8.03 20.53
CA LYS A 130 -22.40 6.72 20.79
C LYS A 130 -23.55 6.50 19.82
N GLY A 131 -23.57 5.34 19.15
CA GLY A 131 -24.70 4.88 18.38
C GLY A 131 -25.85 4.50 19.32
N GLY A 132 -26.99 5.18 19.19
CA GLY A 132 -28.22 4.92 19.96
C GLY A 132 -29.36 4.43 19.08
N SER A 133 -29.25 4.62 17.77
CA SER A 133 -30.22 4.17 16.75
C SER A 133 -29.55 4.14 15.38
N ILE A 134 -30.23 3.56 14.39
CA ILE A 134 -29.75 3.57 13.01
C ILE A 134 -29.59 4.99 12.45
N ALA A 135 -30.40 5.95 12.92
CA ALA A 135 -30.32 7.36 12.52
C ALA A 135 -28.94 8.00 12.78
N ASP A 136 -28.26 7.56 13.84
CA ASP A 136 -26.92 8.07 14.15
C ASP A 136 -25.90 7.71 13.07
N TYR A 137 -26.14 6.66 12.30
CA TYR A 137 -25.29 6.20 11.17
C TYR A 137 -25.71 6.75 9.81
N ALA A 138 -26.83 7.52 9.74
CA ALA A 138 -27.26 8.18 8.51
C ALA A 138 -26.15 9.05 7.91
N PHE A 139 -26.25 9.32 6.61
CA PHE A 139 -25.31 10.22 5.94
C PHE A 139 -25.25 11.58 6.64
N VAL A 140 -24.05 12.12 6.71
CA VAL A 140 -23.84 13.46 7.28
C VAL A 140 -24.05 14.48 6.19
N ASP A 141 -25.05 15.34 6.38
CA ASP A 141 -25.23 16.49 5.52
C ASP A 141 -24.05 17.46 5.67
N ALA A 142 -23.53 17.92 4.56
CA ALA A 142 -22.43 18.87 4.61
C ALA A 142 -22.96 20.24 5.13
N ASP A 143 -22.26 20.78 6.13
CA ASP A 143 -22.53 22.17 6.57
C ASP A 143 -22.07 23.14 5.47
N THR A 144 -23.01 23.52 4.60
CA THR A 144 -22.75 24.43 3.49
C THR A 144 -22.62 25.90 3.92
N THR A 145 -22.96 26.24 5.19
CA THR A 145 -22.96 27.60 5.69
C THR A 145 -21.56 28.18 5.89
N ASN A 146 -20.60 27.31 6.23
CA ASN A 146 -19.20 27.69 6.48
C ASN A 146 -18.24 27.26 5.35
N MET A 147 -18.77 26.78 4.23
CA MET A 147 -17.95 26.39 3.08
C MET A 147 -17.42 27.62 2.34
N SER A 148 -16.19 27.50 1.80
CA SER A 148 -15.71 28.46 0.81
C SER A 148 -16.62 28.43 -0.44
N VAL A 149 -16.60 29.49 -1.24
CA VAL A 149 -17.36 29.56 -2.51
C VAL A 149 -16.98 28.39 -3.43
N TYR A 150 -15.69 28.02 -3.45
CA TYR A 150 -15.19 26.88 -4.23
C TYR A 150 -15.71 25.57 -3.69
N ASP A 151 -15.60 25.30 -2.38
CA ASP A 151 -16.05 24.06 -1.78
C ASP A 151 -17.54 23.85 -1.93
N LYS A 152 -18.33 24.93 -1.78
CA LYS A 152 -19.77 24.90 -2.02
C LYS A 152 -20.10 24.57 -3.47
N TYR A 153 -19.41 25.21 -4.43
CA TYR A 153 -19.58 24.90 -5.85
C TYR A 153 -19.26 23.45 -6.17
N MET A 154 -18.16 22.92 -5.61
CA MET A 154 -17.77 21.51 -5.80
C MET A 154 -18.76 20.55 -5.16
N TYR A 155 -19.27 20.89 -3.97
CA TYR A 155 -20.31 20.09 -3.31
C TYR A 155 -21.58 20.03 -4.15
N ASP A 156 -22.11 21.19 -4.53
CA ASP A 156 -23.39 21.29 -5.25
C ASP A 156 -23.33 20.62 -6.65
N ASN A 157 -22.18 20.67 -7.34
CA ASN A 157 -22.08 20.18 -8.71
C ASN A 157 -21.44 18.81 -8.87
N TYR A 158 -20.73 18.30 -7.86
CA TYR A 158 -19.96 17.06 -7.99
C TYR A 158 -20.15 16.05 -6.85
N TYR A 159 -20.27 16.52 -5.61
CA TYR A 159 -20.28 15.62 -4.46
C TYR A 159 -21.68 15.26 -3.94
N SER A 160 -22.66 16.12 -4.13
CA SER A 160 -24.04 15.88 -3.69
C SER A 160 -24.90 15.10 -4.67
N LEU A 161 -24.50 15.06 -5.94
CA LEU A 161 -25.33 14.52 -7.03
C LEU A 161 -25.22 13.00 -7.22
N GLY A 162 -24.30 12.35 -6.49
CA GLY A 162 -23.97 10.95 -6.78
C GLY A 162 -23.31 10.80 -8.16
N THR A 163 -23.23 9.59 -8.64
CA THR A 163 -22.79 9.27 -10.01
C THR A 163 -23.91 8.49 -10.73
N GLU A 164 -23.90 8.53 -12.04
CA GLU A 164 -24.82 7.71 -12.84
C GLU A 164 -24.70 6.22 -12.42
N GLY A 165 -25.78 5.65 -11.90
CA GLY A 165 -25.83 4.29 -11.36
C GLY A 165 -25.50 4.14 -9.86
N ASP A 166 -25.10 5.22 -9.15
CA ASP A 166 -24.86 5.18 -7.70
C ASP A 166 -25.29 6.49 -7.04
N ALA A 167 -26.53 6.52 -6.54
CA ALA A 167 -27.12 7.72 -5.90
C ALA A 167 -26.42 8.13 -4.60
N TYR A 168 -25.63 7.25 -4.00
CA TYR A 168 -24.96 7.47 -2.73
C TYR A 168 -23.45 7.81 -2.89
N ALA A 169 -22.95 7.78 -4.13
CA ALA A 169 -21.55 8.08 -4.40
C ALA A 169 -21.22 9.52 -3.96
N GLY A 170 -20.16 9.66 -3.16
CA GLY A 170 -19.69 10.96 -2.68
C GLY A 170 -20.39 11.49 -1.42
N ARG A 171 -21.50 10.88 -0.97
CA ARG A 171 -22.13 11.23 0.30
C ARG A 171 -21.22 10.87 1.48
N LYS A 172 -21.16 11.73 2.49
CA LYS A 172 -20.28 11.57 3.64
C LYS A 172 -20.89 10.65 4.68
N LEU A 173 -20.14 9.59 5.01
CA LEU A 173 -20.47 8.70 6.11
C LEU A 173 -20.03 9.29 7.46
N ASN A 174 -20.75 8.96 8.53
CA ASN A 174 -20.35 9.28 9.89
C ASN A 174 -19.31 8.25 10.38
N ASP A 175 -18.04 8.59 10.26
CA ASP A 175 -16.90 7.73 10.66
C ASP A 175 -16.55 7.86 12.16
N LYS A 176 -17.13 8.83 12.87
CA LYS A 176 -16.85 9.11 14.29
C LYS A 176 -17.59 8.19 15.26
N ILE A 177 -18.70 7.59 14.82
CA ILE A 177 -19.48 6.67 15.65
C ILE A 177 -18.88 5.26 15.50
N PRO A 178 -18.49 4.61 16.60
CA PRO A 178 -18.00 3.24 16.54
C PRO A 178 -19.11 2.28 16.14
N LEU A 179 -18.78 1.29 15.31
CA LEU A 179 -19.70 0.19 15.03
C LEU A 179 -19.83 -0.74 16.23
N ILE A 180 -21.04 -1.22 16.46
CA ILE A 180 -21.36 -2.14 17.54
C ILE A 180 -21.36 -3.57 16.98
N TRP A 181 -20.36 -4.37 17.37
CA TRP A 181 -20.22 -5.75 16.88
C TRP A 181 -20.81 -6.78 17.84
N LYS A 182 -21.04 -6.40 19.11
CA LYS A 182 -21.64 -7.29 20.11
C LYS A 182 -23.16 -7.32 19.95
N THR A 183 -23.71 -8.48 19.66
CA THR A 183 -25.14 -8.68 19.38
C THR A 183 -26.06 -8.20 20.50
N ASN A 184 -25.66 -8.37 21.76
CA ASN A 184 -26.42 -7.92 22.93
C ASN A 184 -26.40 -6.40 23.15
N GLN A 185 -25.70 -5.64 22.30
CA GLN A 185 -25.59 -4.19 22.38
C GLN A 185 -26.17 -3.49 21.15
N TYR A 186 -26.78 -4.23 20.22
CA TYR A 186 -27.40 -3.63 19.04
C TYR A 186 -28.51 -2.65 19.45
N PRO A 187 -28.54 -1.44 18.85
CA PRO A 187 -29.40 -0.37 19.32
C PRO A 187 -30.88 -0.58 18.94
N ASP A 188 -31.14 -1.16 17.77
CA ASP A 188 -32.49 -1.35 17.22
C ASP A 188 -32.55 -2.53 16.24
N GLU A 189 -33.79 -2.87 15.81
CA GLU A 189 -34.07 -3.98 14.90
C GLU A 189 -33.46 -3.76 13.52
N LYS A 190 -33.48 -2.52 13.00
CA LYS A 190 -32.95 -2.19 11.67
C LYS A 190 -31.44 -2.29 11.63
N TYR A 191 -30.77 -1.87 12.69
CA TYR A 191 -29.34 -2.12 12.85
C TYR A 191 -29.03 -3.62 12.84
N THR A 192 -29.87 -4.40 13.52
CA THR A 192 -29.72 -5.88 13.56
C THR A 192 -29.89 -6.50 12.19
N GLU A 193 -30.89 -6.08 11.42
CA GLU A 193 -31.10 -6.56 10.03
C GLU A 193 -29.87 -6.31 9.14
N VAL A 194 -29.30 -5.10 9.21
CA VAL A 194 -28.10 -4.75 8.44
C VAL A 194 -26.91 -5.60 8.88
N MET A 195 -26.69 -5.73 10.19
CA MET A 195 -25.59 -6.54 10.72
C MET A 195 -25.76 -8.01 10.35
N ASP A 196 -26.97 -8.55 10.42
CA ASP A 196 -27.27 -9.94 10.09
C ASP A 196 -27.02 -10.21 8.59
N SER A 197 -27.36 -9.24 7.74
CA SER A 197 -27.09 -9.33 6.31
C SER A 197 -25.62 -9.50 5.95
N MET A 198 -24.68 -9.27 6.86
CA MET A 198 -23.23 -9.45 6.66
C MET A 198 -22.75 -10.87 6.97
N TYR A 199 -23.60 -11.70 7.53
CA TYR A 199 -23.26 -13.06 7.94
C TYR A 199 -23.83 -14.08 6.96
N LEU A 200 -23.27 -15.29 6.97
CA LEU A 200 -23.81 -16.42 6.25
C LEU A 200 -25.17 -16.81 6.84
N PRO A 201 -26.12 -17.29 6.02
CA PRO A 201 -27.35 -17.91 6.51
C PRO A 201 -27.04 -19.04 7.48
N ALA A 202 -27.92 -19.27 8.45
CA ALA A 202 -27.71 -20.32 9.47
C ALA A 202 -27.55 -21.73 8.87
N GLU A 203 -28.10 -21.97 7.68
CA GLU A 203 -28.00 -23.22 6.93
C GLU A 203 -26.58 -23.46 6.37
N GLU A 204 -25.84 -22.39 6.08
CA GLU A 204 -24.49 -22.43 5.56
C GLU A 204 -23.41 -22.27 6.67
N ALA A 205 -23.84 -21.94 7.88
CA ALA A 205 -22.95 -21.73 9.01
C ALA A 205 -22.47 -23.06 9.59
N PHE A 206 -21.16 -23.26 9.63
CA PHE A 206 -20.56 -24.45 10.21
C PHE A 206 -20.82 -24.52 11.74
N ASN A 207 -21.35 -25.65 12.21
CA ASN A 207 -21.69 -25.88 13.64
C ASN A 207 -22.61 -24.80 14.28
N GLY A 208 -23.42 -24.12 13.48
CA GLY A 208 -24.28 -23.04 13.99
C GLY A 208 -23.53 -21.79 14.46
N LEU A 209 -22.25 -21.69 14.17
CA LEU A 209 -21.43 -20.52 14.47
C LEU A 209 -21.74 -19.39 13.49
N ARG A 210 -22.06 -18.22 14.04
CA ARG A 210 -22.32 -17.02 13.23
C ARG A 210 -21.03 -16.55 12.54
N THR A 211 -20.90 -16.82 11.24
CA THR A 211 -19.71 -16.57 10.43
C THR A 211 -19.97 -15.45 9.44
N LEU A 212 -19.04 -14.49 9.35
CA LEU A 212 -19.12 -13.41 8.36
C LEU A 212 -19.05 -14.00 6.94
N ASP A 213 -19.87 -13.45 6.06
CA ASP A 213 -19.82 -13.76 4.62
C ASP A 213 -18.66 -13.00 3.97
N MET A 214 -17.55 -13.71 3.77
CA MET A 214 -16.33 -13.13 3.22
C MET A 214 -16.48 -12.69 1.76
N ASP A 215 -17.43 -13.26 1.03
CA ASP A 215 -17.71 -12.90 -0.36
C ASP A 215 -18.32 -11.49 -0.50
N LYS A 216 -18.89 -10.97 0.58
CA LYS A 216 -19.39 -9.59 0.65
C LYS A 216 -18.29 -8.56 0.88
N LEU A 217 -17.11 -8.99 1.33
CA LEU A 217 -15.99 -8.09 1.59
C LEU A 217 -15.26 -7.72 0.30
N LYS A 218 -15.80 -6.75 -0.41
CA LYS A 218 -15.27 -6.27 -1.68
C LYS A 218 -14.76 -4.84 -1.54
N PHE A 219 -13.58 -4.58 -2.09
CA PHE A 219 -12.99 -3.25 -2.17
C PHE A 219 -12.95 -2.78 -3.62
N ARG A 220 -13.50 -1.61 -3.87
CA ARG A 220 -13.53 -0.97 -5.18
C ARG A 220 -12.56 0.20 -5.20
N TYR A 221 -11.66 0.22 -6.17
CA TYR A 221 -10.72 1.32 -6.35
C TYR A 221 -10.56 1.67 -7.83
N THR A 222 -10.15 2.92 -8.07
CA THR A 222 -9.92 3.44 -9.42
C THR A 222 -8.45 3.76 -9.62
N TRP A 223 -7.99 3.57 -10.83
CA TRP A 223 -6.62 3.90 -11.24
C TRP A 223 -6.61 4.41 -12.69
N MET A 224 -5.56 5.13 -13.04
CA MET A 224 -5.43 5.68 -14.40
C MET A 224 -4.53 4.79 -15.24
N ASP A 225 -5.06 4.32 -16.36
CA ASP A 225 -4.31 3.56 -17.36
C ASP A 225 -3.47 4.52 -18.22
N ILE A 226 -2.29 4.85 -17.70
CA ILE A 226 -1.37 5.80 -18.33
C ILE A 226 -0.86 5.26 -19.68
N GLN A 227 -0.68 3.95 -19.80
CA GLN A 227 -0.20 3.33 -21.03
C GLN A 227 -1.23 3.42 -22.15
N ALA A 228 -2.50 3.11 -21.85
CA ALA A 228 -3.59 3.27 -22.79
C ALA A 228 -3.74 4.73 -23.20
N ALA A 229 -3.64 5.66 -22.24
CA ALA A 229 -3.70 7.09 -22.52
C ALA A 229 -2.56 7.57 -23.44
N ALA A 230 -1.34 7.08 -23.20
CA ALA A 230 -0.18 7.40 -24.03
C ALA A 230 -0.29 6.82 -25.45
N LYS A 231 -0.78 5.59 -25.59
CA LYS A 231 -0.99 4.94 -26.90
C LYS A 231 -2.09 5.61 -27.72
N ALA A 232 -3.16 6.05 -27.06
CA ALA A 232 -4.31 6.66 -27.74
C ALA A 232 -4.01 8.04 -28.35
N LYS A 233 -2.97 8.75 -27.91
CA LYS A 233 -2.55 10.10 -28.34
C LYS A 233 -3.65 11.18 -28.25
N ALA A 234 -4.90 10.82 -28.08
CA ALA A 234 -6.07 11.68 -27.90
C ALA A 234 -7.13 10.93 -27.09
N GLY A 235 -8.00 11.66 -26.43
CA GLY A 235 -9.08 11.10 -25.60
C GLY A 235 -9.30 11.92 -24.34
N LYS A 236 -10.46 11.74 -23.71
CA LYS A 236 -10.77 12.39 -22.43
C LYS A 236 -10.19 11.53 -21.29
N ARG A 237 -9.64 12.19 -20.26
CA ARG A 237 -9.09 11.52 -19.08
C ARG A 237 -10.02 10.43 -18.48
N LYS A 238 -11.33 10.68 -18.50
CA LYS A 238 -12.34 9.73 -17.98
C LYS A 238 -12.30 8.37 -18.70
N GLU A 239 -11.93 8.33 -19.97
CA GLU A 239 -11.87 7.09 -20.78
C GLU A 239 -10.74 6.16 -20.36
N PHE A 240 -9.74 6.69 -19.68
CA PHE A 240 -8.56 5.95 -19.20
C PHE A 240 -8.59 5.65 -17.70
N ILE A 241 -9.67 6.04 -17.01
CA ILE A 241 -9.88 5.66 -15.61
C ILE A 241 -10.50 4.27 -15.60
N ARG A 242 -9.79 3.33 -14.99
CA ARG A 242 -10.24 1.95 -14.78
C ARG A 242 -10.74 1.79 -13.35
N THR A 243 -11.72 0.95 -13.18
CA THR A 243 -12.27 0.58 -11.87
C THR A 243 -12.11 -0.91 -11.67
N ASN A 244 -11.52 -1.30 -10.56
CA ASN A 244 -11.40 -2.70 -10.15
C ASN A 244 -12.21 -2.91 -8.87
N GLU A 245 -12.88 -4.05 -8.78
CA GLU A 245 -13.55 -4.54 -7.58
C GLU A 245 -12.94 -5.89 -7.22
N VAL A 246 -12.42 -6.00 -6.00
CA VAL A 246 -11.65 -7.17 -5.54
C VAL A 246 -12.21 -7.65 -4.21
N LYS A 247 -12.42 -8.97 -4.07
CA LYS A 247 -12.67 -9.61 -2.77
C LYS A 247 -11.38 -9.52 -1.96
N VAL A 248 -11.46 -8.93 -0.75
CA VAL A 248 -10.24 -8.63 0.01
C VAL A 248 -9.79 -9.75 0.93
N TYR A 249 -10.66 -10.69 1.22
CA TYR A 249 -10.33 -11.80 2.12
C TYR A 249 -9.34 -12.76 1.46
N PRO A 250 -8.22 -13.12 2.12
CA PRO A 250 -7.26 -14.06 1.55
C PRO A 250 -7.86 -15.48 1.45
N ASP A 251 -7.38 -16.27 0.52
CA ASP A 251 -7.75 -17.67 0.43
C ASP A 251 -7.06 -18.47 1.55
N THR A 252 -7.78 -18.73 2.62
CA THR A 252 -7.28 -19.49 3.78
C THR A 252 -7.18 -21.01 3.50
N THR A 253 -7.72 -21.48 2.35
CA THR A 253 -7.67 -22.89 1.99
C THR A 253 -6.36 -23.32 1.32
N VAL A 254 -5.47 -22.38 1.03
CA VAL A 254 -4.19 -22.65 0.34
C VAL A 254 -3.31 -23.67 1.06
N TRP A 255 -3.31 -23.65 2.39
CA TRP A 255 -2.58 -24.60 3.20
C TRP A 255 -3.11 -26.04 3.06
N ILE A 256 -4.43 -26.20 3.07
CA ILE A 256 -5.09 -27.51 2.90
C ILE A 256 -4.85 -28.05 1.48
N LYS A 257 -4.81 -27.17 0.47
CA LYS A 257 -4.49 -27.56 -0.93
C LYS A 257 -3.06 -28.11 -1.04
N ASP A 258 -2.10 -27.53 -0.31
CA ASP A 258 -0.71 -27.99 -0.32
C ASP A 258 -0.49 -29.21 0.58
N PHE A 259 -1.25 -29.35 1.67
CA PHE A 259 -1.10 -30.38 2.69
C PHE A 259 -2.43 -31.09 2.99
N ALA A 260 -2.96 -31.80 2.00
CA ALA A 260 -4.29 -32.44 2.04
C ALA A 260 -4.51 -33.43 3.19
N TYR A 261 -3.44 -33.89 3.87
CA TYR A 261 -3.53 -34.84 4.98
C TYR A 261 -3.34 -34.20 6.37
N SER A 262 -3.15 -32.88 6.45
CA SER A 262 -2.85 -32.15 7.70
C SER A 262 -4.06 -31.40 8.26
N TYR A 263 -5.18 -32.09 8.45
CA TYR A 263 -6.43 -31.45 8.90
C TYR A 263 -6.39 -30.82 10.30
N ASN A 264 -5.48 -31.27 11.16
CA ASN A 264 -5.39 -30.83 12.54
C ASN A 264 -4.22 -29.88 12.82
N GLU A 265 -3.52 -29.42 11.78
CA GLU A 265 -2.43 -28.47 11.96
C GLU A 265 -2.98 -27.08 12.22
N PRO A 266 -2.78 -26.46 13.40
CA PRO A 266 -3.34 -25.15 13.75
C PRO A 266 -2.94 -24.07 12.76
N MET A 267 -1.70 -24.09 12.28
CA MET A 267 -1.20 -23.15 11.29
C MET A 267 -1.99 -23.21 9.99
N HIS A 268 -2.43 -24.41 9.57
CA HIS A 268 -3.19 -24.57 8.33
C HIS A 268 -4.64 -24.06 8.44
N ASN A 269 -5.23 -24.11 9.64
CA ASN A 269 -6.61 -23.71 9.84
C ASN A 269 -6.76 -22.23 10.17
N ASP A 270 -5.88 -21.69 11.02
CA ASP A 270 -6.05 -20.38 11.64
C ASP A 270 -4.90 -19.40 11.31
N TYR A 271 -4.06 -19.70 10.33
CA TYR A 271 -2.89 -18.90 9.99
C TYR A 271 -3.19 -17.40 9.86
N PHE A 272 -4.26 -17.04 9.17
CA PHE A 272 -4.58 -15.64 8.96
C PHE A 272 -5.14 -14.96 10.22
N TRP A 273 -5.86 -15.68 11.08
CA TRP A 273 -6.58 -15.08 12.20
C TRP A 273 -5.92 -15.22 13.55
N HIS A 274 -5.14 -16.28 13.75
CA HIS A 274 -4.57 -16.54 15.07
C HIS A 274 -3.51 -15.50 15.41
N GLN A 275 -3.50 -15.07 16.69
CA GLN A 275 -2.58 -14.04 17.17
C GLN A 275 -1.11 -14.46 17.10
N ALA A 276 -0.82 -15.75 17.24
CA ALA A 276 0.54 -16.29 17.15
C ALA A 276 1.18 -16.03 15.78
N TYR A 277 0.38 -15.92 14.71
CA TYR A 277 0.87 -15.68 13.36
C TYR A 277 0.68 -14.22 12.91
N ALA A 278 0.47 -13.29 13.86
CA ALA A 278 0.20 -11.89 13.54
C ALA A 278 1.36 -11.24 12.75
N GLU A 279 2.59 -11.53 13.14
CA GLU A 279 3.81 -10.98 12.55
C GLU A 279 4.42 -11.87 11.45
N TYR A 280 3.71 -12.92 11.04
CA TYR A 280 4.06 -13.75 9.90
C TYR A 280 3.57 -13.12 8.60
N PRO A 281 4.23 -13.35 7.44
CA PRO A 281 3.81 -12.78 6.16
C PRO A 281 2.40 -13.24 5.78
N VAL A 282 1.60 -12.34 5.22
CA VAL A 282 0.31 -12.74 4.69
C VAL A 282 0.50 -13.61 3.44
N VAL A 283 -0.19 -14.73 3.39
CA VAL A 283 -0.24 -15.65 2.23
C VAL A 283 -1.69 -15.92 1.82
N GLY A 284 -1.88 -16.61 0.71
CA GLY A 284 -3.23 -16.82 0.19
C GLY A 284 -3.81 -15.56 -0.47
N VAL A 285 -2.95 -14.61 -0.83
CA VAL A 285 -3.32 -13.37 -1.52
C VAL A 285 -2.88 -13.44 -2.98
N ASN A 286 -3.79 -13.12 -3.90
CA ASN A 286 -3.48 -13.01 -5.30
C ASN A 286 -2.96 -11.60 -5.65
N TRP A 287 -2.46 -11.43 -6.88
CA TRP A 287 -1.89 -10.16 -7.34
C TRP A 287 -2.89 -9.00 -7.28
N HIS A 288 -4.15 -9.24 -7.61
CA HIS A 288 -5.20 -8.21 -7.56
C HIS A 288 -5.49 -7.75 -6.14
N GLN A 289 -5.46 -8.67 -5.18
CA GLN A 289 -5.61 -8.36 -3.75
C GLN A 289 -4.43 -7.55 -3.22
N ALA A 290 -3.20 -7.89 -3.61
CA ALA A 290 -2.01 -7.12 -3.27
C ALA A 290 -2.06 -5.67 -3.84
N LYS A 291 -2.52 -5.51 -5.09
CA LYS A 291 -2.76 -4.18 -5.69
C LYS A 291 -3.88 -3.42 -4.97
N ALA A 292 -4.95 -4.09 -4.57
CA ALA A 292 -6.04 -3.49 -3.80
C ALA A 292 -5.56 -3.00 -2.42
N PHE A 293 -4.71 -3.77 -1.74
CA PHE A 293 -4.06 -3.34 -0.50
C PHE A 293 -3.23 -2.07 -0.69
N CYS A 294 -2.42 -1.98 -1.74
CA CYS A 294 -1.64 -0.78 -2.06
C CYS A 294 -2.54 0.45 -2.27
N ALA A 295 -3.64 0.29 -3.00
CA ALA A 295 -4.62 1.36 -3.22
C ALA A 295 -5.29 1.80 -1.91
N TRP A 296 -5.70 0.84 -1.07
CA TRP A 296 -6.26 1.12 0.26
C TRP A 296 -5.25 1.82 1.16
N ARG A 297 -3.99 1.35 1.26
CA ARG A 297 -2.93 1.97 2.06
C ARG A 297 -2.72 3.43 1.67
N THR A 298 -2.75 3.73 0.37
CA THR A 298 -2.67 5.10 -0.16
C THR A 298 -3.84 5.96 0.32
N LEU A 299 -5.05 5.44 0.18
CA LEU A 299 -6.28 6.12 0.58
C LEU A 299 -6.30 6.37 2.09
N TYR A 300 -5.97 5.35 2.87
CA TYR A 300 -5.95 5.39 4.33
C TYR A 300 -4.93 6.41 4.86
N HIS A 301 -3.69 6.37 4.35
CA HIS A 301 -2.64 7.32 4.72
C HIS A 301 -3.03 8.76 4.33
N ASN A 302 -3.52 8.98 3.11
CA ASN A 302 -3.92 10.30 2.66
C ASN A 302 -5.15 10.86 3.40
N ALA A 303 -6.05 9.99 3.88
CA ALA A 303 -7.15 10.41 4.74
C ALA A 303 -6.66 10.97 6.09
N ASP A 304 -5.66 10.33 6.69
CA ASP A 304 -5.00 10.82 7.91
C ASP A 304 -4.26 12.15 7.65
N ARG A 305 -3.49 12.23 6.58
CA ARG A 305 -2.78 13.46 6.20
C ARG A 305 -3.73 14.63 5.96
N LYS A 306 -4.88 14.38 5.35
CA LYS A 306 -5.93 15.38 5.17
C LYS A 306 -6.47 15.90 6.52
N LYS A 307 -6.69 15.01 7.49
CA LYS A 307 -7.12 15.39 8.86
C LYS A 307 -6.08 16.31 9.55
N HIS A 308 -4.79 16.11 9.28
CA HIS A 308 -3.70 16.88 9.87
C HIS A 308 -3.20 18.03 8.97
N HIS A 309 -3.89 18.38 7.90
CA HIS A 309 -3.51 19.43 6.94
C HIS A 309 -2.10 19.26 6.35
N LYS A 310 -1.64 18.01 6.18
CA LYS A 310 -0.36 17.67 5.57
C LYS A 310 -0.51 17.42 4.07
N ASN A 311 0.58 17.55 3.32
CA ASN A 311 0.63 17.21 1.90
C ASN A 311 0.34 15.71 1.68
N PHE A 312 -0.36 15.39 0.61
CA PHE A 312 -0.62 14.01 0.23
C PHE A 312 0.68 13.28 -0.13
N VAL A 313 0.71 11.99 0.17
CA VAL A 313 1.78 11.10 -0.24
C VAL A 313 1.51 10.51 -1.62
N ASN A 314 2.56 10.07 -2.30
CA ASN A 314 2.45 9.27 -3.50
C ASN A 314 1.74 7.94 -3.25
N THR A 315 1.26 7.33 -4.32
CA THR A 315 0.61 6.02 -4.25
C THR A 315 1.59 4.94 -3.81
N TYR A 316 1.15 4.10 -2.88
CA TYR A 316 1.77 2.80 -2.64
C TYR A 316 1.46 1.88 -3.81
N ARG A 317 2.41 1.05 -4.18
CA ARG A 317 2.31 0.10 -5.29
C ARG A 317 3.17 -1.13 -5.03
N LEU A 318 2.99 -2.17 -5.81
CA LEU A 318 3.96 -3.26 -5.84
C LEU A 318 5.29 -2.77 -6.45
N PRO A 319 6.43 -3.33 -6.03
CA PRO A 319 7.71 -3.06 -6.69
C PRO A 319 7.69 -3.56 -8.14
N THR A 320 8.39 -2.89 -9.03
CA THR A 320 8.76 -3.50 -10.29
C THR A 320 9.81 -4.60 -10.04
N GLU A 321 9.94 -5.52 -10.97
CA GLU A 321 10.96 -6.57 -10.86
C GLU A 321 12.37 -6.00 -10.67
N ALA A 322 12.71 -4.92 -11.39
CA ALA A 322 14.00 -4.27 -11.26
C ALA A 322 14.21 -3.57 -9.92
N GLU A 323 13.17 -2.91 -9.38
CA GLU A 323 13.23 -2.30 -8.06
C GLU A 323 13.41 -3.36 -6.97
N TRP A 324 12.69 -4.47 -7.11
CA TRP A 324 12.79 -5.58 -6.17
C TRP A 324 14.21 -6.17 -6.16
N GLU A 325 14.77 -6.48 -7.34
CA GLU A 325 16.11 -7.05 -7.45
C GLU A 325 17.19 -6.07 -6.97
N TYR A 326 17.07 -4.78 -7.32
CA TYR A 326 17.98 -3.74 -6.85
C TYR A 326 17.99 -3.63 -5.32
N ALA A 327 16.82 -3.64 -4.71
CA ALA A 327 16.66 -3.61 -3.28
C ALA A 327 17.19 -4.88 -2.60
N ALA A 328 16.91 -6.05 -3.18
CA ALA A 328 17.39 -7.34 -2.67
C ALA A 328 18.92 -7.44 -2.66
N ARG A 329 19.60 -6.88 -3.68
CA ARG A 329 21.05 -6.86 -3.74
C ARG A 329 21.71 -6.01 -2.64
N GLY A 330 20.99 -5.12 -1.97
CA GLY A 330 21.52 -4.33 -0.86
C GLY A 330 22.75 -3.49 -1.20
N GLY A 331 22.98 -3.13 -2.48
CA GLY A 331 24.18 -2.44 -2.94
C GLY A 331 25.34 -3.36 -3.36
N ILE A 332 25.24 -4.68 -3.16
CA ILE A 332 26.23 -5.67 -3.57
C ILE A 332 26.05 -5.99 -5.05
N GLN A 333 27.02 -5.65 -5.86
CA GLN A 333 26.95 -5.97 -7.29
C GLN A 333 27.21 -7.46 -7.54
N SER A 334 26.40 -8.05 -8.42
CA SER A 334 26.52 -9.46 -8.85
C SER A 334 26.49 -10.49 -7.73
N GLY A 335 26.03 -10.14 -6.51
CA GLY A 335 25.83 -11.08 -5.41
C GLY A 335 24.77 -12.12 -5.77
N MET A 336 25.01 -13.40 -5.49
CA MET A 336 24.04 -14.45 -5.76
C MET A 336 22.84 -14.34 -4.79
N TYR A 337 23.09 -14.00 -3.54
CA TYR A 337 22.11 -13.80 -2.48
C TYR A 337 22.22 -12.39 -1.89
N PRO A 338 21.24 -11.93 -1.08
CA PRO A 338 21.27 -10.60 -0.45
C PRO A 338 22.51 -10.35 0.43
N TRP A 339 23.11 -11.39 0.99
CA TRP A 339 24.35 -11.34 1.79
C TRP A 339 25.62 -11.47 0.95
N GLY A 340 25.54 -11.54 -0.39
CA GLY A 340 26.66 -11.46 -1.33
C GLY A 340 27.40 -12.76 -1.63
N GLY A 341 27.36 -13.73 -0.73
CA GLY A 341 28.06 -15.01 -0.87
C GLY A 341 27.32 -16.00 -1.78
N PRO A 342 27.99 -17.07 -2.25
CA PRO A 342 27.38 -18.11 -3.07
C PRO A 342 26.66 -19.20 -2.27
N TYR A 343 26.70 -19.16 -0.95
CA TYR A 343 26.15 -20.19 -0.08
C TYR A 343 24.95 -19.67 0.71
N ALA A 344 23.96 -20.55 0.91
CA ALA A 344 22.80 -20.28 1.75
C ALA A 344 23.09 -20.52 3.25
N ARG A 345 24.37 -20.71 3.63
CA ARG A 345 24.85 -20.90 5.00
C ARG A 345 26.00 -19.97 5.30
N ASN A 346 26.10 -19.56 6.56
CA ASN A 346 27.26 -18.84 7.06
C ASN A 346 28.42 -19.81 7.43
N ASP A 347 29.56 -19.27 7.83
CA ASP A 347 30.75 -20.02 8.22
C ASP A 347 30.56 -20.96 9.44
N ARG A 348 29.50 -20.71 10.23
CA ARG A 348 29.11 -21.55 11.37
C ARG A 348 28.16 -22.67 10.98
N GLY A 349 27.75 -22.74 9.71
CA GLY A 349 26.83 -23.76 9.19
C GLY A 349 25.35 -23.40 9.37
N CYS A 350 24.99 -22.23 9.94
CA CYS A 350 23.61 -21.79 10.09
C CYS A 350 23.05 -21.31 8.74
N TYR A 351 21.81 -21.66 8.44
CA TYR A 351 21.12 -21.17 7.27
C TYR A 351 20.79 -19.67 7.40
N LEU A 352 20.83 -18.95 6.29
CA LEU A 352 20.64 -17.50 6.22
C LEU A 352 19.25 -17.09 5.70
N ALA A 353 18.41 -18.07 5.39
CA ALA A 353 17.06 -17.87 4.88
C ALA A 353 16.19 -19.09 5.20
N ASN A 354 14.87 -18.87 5.17
CA ASN A 354 13.87 -19.94 5.29
C ASN A 354 13.55 -20.50 3.89
N PHE A 355 13.89 -21.76 3.66
CA PHE A 355 13.68 -22.45 2.38
C PHE A 355 13.72 -23.97 2.58
N LYS A 356 13.67 -24.76 1.53
CA LYS A 356 13.75 -26.21 1.56
C LYS A 356 15.21 -26.69 1.40
N PRO A 357 16.00 -26.82 2.50
CA PRO A 357 17.46 -26.88 2.41
C PRO A 357 17.98 -28.24 1.98
N VAL A 358 17.41 -29.34 2.46
CA VAL A 358 17.95 -30.69 2.26
C VAL A 358 16.81 -31.68 1.99
N ARG A 359 17.01 -32.56 1.01
CA ARG A 359 16.04 -33.62 0.73
C ARG A 359 15.94 -34.58 1.93
N GLY A 360 14.72 -34.68 2.48
CA GLY A 360 14.42 -35.52 3.63
C GLY A 360 14.55 -34.85 4.99
N ASP A 361 15.21 -33.66 5.04
CA ASP A 361 15.27 -32.80 6.22
C ASP A 361 14.91 -31.41 5.82
N TYR A 362 13.59 -31.14 5.70
CA TYR A 362 13.04 -29.86 5.22
C TYR A 362 13.00 -28.80 6.30
N ALA A 363 13.27 -29.12 7.55
CA ALA A 363 13.34 -28.21 8.67
C ALA A 363 14.76 -27.95 9.16
N ALA A 364 15.78 -28.30 8.35
CA ALA A 364 17.18 -28.10 8.73
C ALA A 364 17.55 -26.60 8.89
N ASP A 365 16.76 -25.70 8.40
CA ASP A 365 16.84 -24.24 8.59
C ASP A 365 16.03 -23.74 9.81
N GLU A 366 15.58 -24.68 10.69
CA GLU A 366 14.77 -24.45 11.89
C GLU A 366 13.31 -24.04 11.59
N ALA A 367 12.87 -24.10 10.33
CA ALA A 367 11.51 -23.79 9.91
C ALA A 367 10.95 -24.86 8.97
N LEU A 368 9.68 -25.20 9.10
CA LEU A 368 8.99 -26.12 8.18
C LEU A 368 8.10 -25.38 7.20
N TYR A 369 7.59 -24.22 7.60
CA TYR A 369 6.69 -23.35 6.86
C TYR A 369 7.20 -21.91 6.94
N THR A 370 6.31 -20.92 6.78
CA THR A 370 6.66 -19.50 6.97
C THR A 370 7.16 -19.24 8.40
N VAL A 371 7.98 -18.21 8.54
CA VAL A 371 8.47 -17.67 9.81
C VAL A 371 8.05 -16.20 9.96
N GLU A 372 8.29 -15.64 11.14
CA GLU A 372 8.05 -14.20 11.37
C GLU A 372 8.83 -13.34 10.36
N ALA A 373 8.26 -12.22 9.99
CA ALA A 373 8.80 -11.34 8.95
C ALA A 373 10.18 -10.74 9.25
N MET A 374 10.65 -10.81 10.51
CA MET A 374 11.98 -10.34 10.95
C MET A 374 12.86 -11.46 11.49
N SER A 375 12.70 -12.69 11.03
CA SER A 375 13.40 -13.86 11.62
C SER A 375 14.88 -13.98 11.25
N TYR A 376 15.32 -13.40 10.12
CA TYR A 376 16.70 -13.45 9.64
C TYR A 376 17.31 -12.06 9.60
N GLU A 377 18.65 -12.01 9.42
CA GLU A 377 19.35 -10.73 9.33
C GLU A 377 18.95 -9.97 8.04
N PRO A 378 18.75 -8.65 8.14
CA PRO A 378 18.43 -7.83 6.97
C PRO A 378 19.67 -7.65 6.08
N ASN A 379 19.41 -7.29 4.82
CA ASN A 379 20.49 -6.85 3.92
C ASN A 379 20.97 -5.42 4.26
N ASP A 380 22.00 -4.92 3.55
CA ASP A 380 22.60 -3.61 3.83
C ASP A 380 21.65 -2.41 3.63
N TYR A 381 20.48 -2.61 2.99
CA TYR A 381 19.41 -1.61 2.93
C TYR A 381 18.39 -1.75 4.07
N GLY A 382 18.58 -2.69 4.99
CA GLY A 382 17.66 -2.94 6.10
C GLY A 382 16.40 -3.71 5.72
N LEU A 383 16.46 -4.48 4.63
CA LEU A 383 15.34 -5.29 4.16
C LEU A 383 15.48 -6.74 4.61
N TYR A 384 14.43 -7.26 5.24
CA TYR A 384 14.33 -8.64 5.72
C TYR A 384 13.80 -9.58 4.65
N ASN A 385 14.20 -10.83 4.71
CA ASN A 385 13.67 -11.96 3.93
C ASN A 385 13.64 -11.72 2.41
N MET A 386 14.61 -10.96 1.88
CA MET A 386 14.71 -10.78 0.41
C MET A 386 15.11 -12.08 -0.32
N SER A 387 15.35 -13.14 0.41
CA SER A 387 15.53 -14.52 -0.08
C SER A 387 14.88 -15.47 0.90
N GLY A 388 13.93 -16.28 0.42
CA GLY A 388 13.20 -17.26 1.21
C GLY A 388 11.97 -16.68 1.93
N ASN A 389 11.43 -17.42 2.87
CA ASN A 389 10.17 -17.20 3.57
C ASN A 389 8.97 -17.24 2.62
N VAL A 390 8.60 -16.16 1.97
CA VAL A 390 7.58 -16.16 0.90
C VAL A 390 8.11 -15.49 -0.36
N ALA A 391 7.77 -16.05 -1.53
CA ALA A 391 7.98 -15.37 -2.80
C ALA A 391 7.08 -14.15 -2.88
N GLU A 392 7.54 -13.08 -3.55
CA GLU A 392 6.84 -11.80 -3.50
C GLU A 392 6.32 -11.36 -4.86
N TRP A 393 5.05 -10.94 -4.88
CA TRP A 393 4.44 -10.34 -6.05
C TRP A 393 5.14 -9.06 -6.48
N THR A 394 5.42 -8.92 -7.78
CA THR A 394 5.85 -7.66 -8.39
C THR A 394 4.76 -7.08 -9.31
N ASP A 395 4.92 -5.82 -9.72
CA ASP A 395 4.00 -5.17 -10.68
C ASP A 395 4.27 -5.62 -12.13
N THR A 396 5.38 -6.30 -12.37
CA THR A 396 5.88 -6.65 -13.70
C THR A 396 5.19 -7.89 -14.25
N SER A 397 4.75 -7.83 -15.50
CA SER A 397 4.25 -8.99 -16.23
C SER A 397 5.41 -9.86 -16.71
N TYR A 398 5.28 -11.19 -16.54
CA TYR A 398 6.34 -12.11 -16.95
C TYR A 398 6.41 -12.27 -18.47
N ASP A 399 7.60 -12.06 -19.01
CA ASP A 399 7.99 -12.35 -20.37
C ASP A 399 9.40 -12.89 -20.33
N SER A 400 9.67 -14.02 -21.00
CA SER A 400 10.98 -14.67 -20.99
C SER A 400 12.06 -13.83 -21.69
N GLU A 401 11.67 -13.03 -22.69
CA GLU A 401 12.56 -12.18 -23.46
C GLU A 401 12.60 -10.72 -22.94
N ALA A 402 11.99 -10.47 -21.79
CA ALA A 402 11.84 -9.14 -21.21
C ALA A 402 13.13 -8.32 -21.19
N TYR A 403 14.23 -8.94 -20.79
CA TYR A 403 15.52 -8.25 -20.62
C TYR A 403 16.14 -7.79 -21.93
N ASP A 404 15.76 -8.35 -23.07
CA ASP A 404 16.28 -7.95 -24.37
C ASP A 404 15.71 -6.60 -24.83
N PHE A 405 14.43 -6.32 -24.55
CA PHE A 405 13.74 -5.16 -25.09
C PHE A 405 13.32 -4.08 -24.08
N VAL A 406 13.30 -4.37 -22.76
CA VAL A 406 12.94 -3.35 -21.77
C VAL A 406 13.91 -2.19 -21.71
N SER A 407 13.43 -1.02 -21.30
CA SER A 407 14.25 0.17 -21.07
C SER A 407 15.37 -0.10 -20.06
N THR A 408 16.50 0.58 -20.20
CA THR A 408 17.57 0.60 -19.19
C THR A 408 17.26 1.55 -18.03
N MET A 409 16.24 2.40 -18.17
CA MET A 409 15.81 3.33 -17.13
C MET A 409 14.45 2.91 -16.56
N ASN A 410 14.43 2.54 -15.28
CA ASN A 410 13.25 2.07 -14.55
C ASN A 410 12.46 1.02 -15.36
N PRO A 411 13.06 -0.11 -15.72
CA PRO A 411 12.40 -1.12 -16.55
C PRO A 411 11.15 -1.66 -15.87
N ASN A 412 10.07 -1.75 -16.63
CA ASN A 412 8.84 -2.41 -16.20
C ASN A 412 8.02 -2.82 -17.43
N ILE A 413 7.51 -4.03 -17.42
CA ILE A 413 6.51 -4.51 -18.37
C ILE A 413 5.18 -4.58 -17.61
N ASN A 414 4.30 -3.64 -17.90
CA ASN A 414 2.96 -3.62 -17.34
C ASN A 414 1.95 -3.91 -18.44
N ASP A 415 1.79 -5.19 -18.77
CA ASP A 415 0.76 -5.66 -19.70
C ASP A 415 -0.46 -6.16 -18.88
N ILE A 416 -1.57 -5.44 -19.02
CA ILE A 416 -2.83 -5.77 -18.32
C ILE A 416 -3.41 -7.09 -18.84
N SER A 417 -3.18 -7.43 -20.09
CA SER A 417 -3.69 -8.67 -20.70
C SER A 417 -2.91 -9.91 -20.29
N ASN A 418 -1.66 -9.74 -19.86
CA ASN A 418 -0.81 -10.84 -19.43
C ASN A 418 -1.11 -11.21 -17.96
N GLN A 419 -1.69 -12.39 -17.78
CA GLN A 419 -2.03 -12.91 -16.46
C GLN A 419 -0.83 -13.44 -15.67
N ARG A 420 0.31 -13.69 -16.32
CA ARG A 420 1.53 -14.14 -15.63
C ARG A 420 2.25 -12.92 -15.04
N LYS A 421 2.38 -12.89 -13.71
CA LYS A 421 3.07 -11.84 -12.98
C LYS A 421 4.34 -12.39 -12.36
N VAL A 422 5.42 -11.60 -12.43
CA VAL A 422 6.71 -12.01 -11.87
C VAL A 422 6.61 -12.08 -10.35
N ILE A 423 7.11 -13.17 -9.78
CA ILE A 423 7.38 -13.34 -8.36
C ILE A 423 8.88 -13.49 -8.15
N ARG A 424 9.37 -13.06 -7.00
CA ARG A 424 10.80 -13.01 -6.70
C ARG A 424 11.09 -13.49 -5.28
N GLY A 425 12.36 -13.86 -5.01
CA GLY A 425 12.87 -14.19 -3.69
C GLY A 425 12.85 -15.67 -3.33
N GLY A 426 12.01 -16.47 -3.98
CA GLY A 426 11.75 -17.83 -3.57
C GLY A 426 11.06 -17.91 -2.20
N SER A 427 10.77 -19.11 -1.73
CA SER A 427 9.93 -19.32 -0.55
C SER A 427 10.41 -20.49 0.30
N TRP A 428 9.76 -20.68 1.47
CA TRP A 428 9.94 -21.85 2.34
C TRP A 428 9.76 -23.19 1.62
N LYS A 429 9.05 -23.20 0.50
CA LYS A 429 8.76 -24.40 -0.31
C LYS A 429 9.84 -24.67 -1.37
N ASP A 430 10.67 -23.68 -1.67
CA ASP A 430 11.62 -23.71 -2.78
C ASP A 430 13.02 -24.15 -2.35
N VAL A 431 13.82 -24.62 -3.31
CA VAL A 431 15.23 -24.93 -3.11
C VAL A 431 16.10 -23.69 -3.31
N ALA A 432 17.34 -23.74 -2.85
CA ALA A 432 18.29 -22.62 -2.87
C ALA A 432 18.43 -21.88 -4.23
N TYR A 433 18.20 -22.58 -5.34
CA TYR A 433 18.21 -21.97 -6.68
C TYR A 433 17.21 -20.82 -6.83
N PHE A 434 15.98 -20.98 -6.33
CA PHE A 434 14.93 -19.96 -6.42
C PHE A 434 15.15 -18.78 -5.45
N LEU A 435 16.01 -18.95 -4.44
CA LEU A 435 16.39 -17.90 -3.50
C LEU A 435 17.42 -16.93 -4.06
N GLN A 436 18.07 -17.26 -5.18
CA GLN A 436 19.04 -16.38 -5.81
C GLN A 436 18.35 -15.09 -6.26
N VAL A 437 18.96 -13.96 -5.94
CA VAL A 437 18.39 -12.63 -6.22
C VAL A 437 18.06 -12.42 -7.71
N GLY A 438 18.86 -13.00 -8.61
CA GLY A 438 18.63 -12.92 -10.06
C GLY A 438 17.60 -13.90 -10.62
N THR A 439 17.10 -14.86 -9.81
CA THR A 439 16.15 -15.88 -10.30
C THR A 439 14.78 -15.27 -10.49
N ARG A 440 14.18 -15.54 -11.66
CA ARG A 440 12.83 -15.16 -12.02
C ARG A 440 11.90 -16.35 -11.91
N ASP A 441 10.70 -16.10 -11.44
CA ASP A 441 9.58 -17.05 -11.51
C ASP A 441 8.28 -16.26 -11.73
N PHE A 442 7.20 -16.94 -12.01
CA PHE A 442 5.90 -16.30 -12.21
C PHE A 442 4.77 -17.15 -11.65
N GLU A 443 3.68 -16.47 -11.31
CA GLU A 443 2.41 -17.10 -11.02
C GLU A 443 1.29 -16.30 -11.71
N TYR A 444 0.12 -16.93 -11.88
CA TYR A 444 -1.04 -16.27 -12.49
C TYR A 444 -1.66 -15.25 -11.51
N ALA A 445 -2.06 -14.11 -12.04
CA ALA A 445 -2.56 -12.97 -11.25
C ALA A 445 -3.75 -13.30 -10.35
N ASP A 446 -4.58 -14.27 -10.75
CA ASP A 446 -5.75 -14.72 -9.99
C ASP A 446 -5.44 -15.86 -9.00
N SER A 447 -4.22 -16.39 -9.03
CA SER A 447 -3.83 -17.51 -8.17
C SER A 447 -3.36 -17.02 -6.80
N ALA A 448 -3.84 -17.68 -5.75
CA ALA A 448 -3.37 -17.51 -4.39
C ALA A 448 -2.60 -18.77 -3.95
N ARG A 449 -1.47 -18.59 -3.25
CA ARG A 449 -0.60 -19.70 -2.81
C ARG A 449 -0.22 -19.55 -1.34
N SER A 450 0.12 -20.64 -0.68
CA SER A 450 0.61 -20.66 0.70
C SER A 450 2.04 -20.15 0.84
N TYR A 451 2.73 -19.91 -0.25
CA TYR A 451 4.14 -19.54 -0.33
C TYR A 451 4.37 -18.23 -1.07
N ILE A 452 3.31 -17.48 -1.41
CA ILE A 452 3.41 -16.18 -2.07
C ILE A 452 2.77 -15.11 -1.19
N GLY A 453 3.56 -14.09 -0.87
CA GLY A 453 3.18 -12.86 -0.19
C GLY A 453 3.52 -11.63 -1.04
N PHE A 454 3.72 -10.48 -0.41
CA PHE A 454 4.13 -9.26 -1.10
C PHE A 454 4.65 -8.22 -0.13
N ARG A 455 5.41 -7.26 -0.66
CA ARG A 455 5.73 -5.98 0.01
C ARG A 455 5.38 -4.82 -0.89
N THR A 456 5.26 -3.62 -0.34
CA THR A 456 4.90 -2.44 -1.12
C THR A 456 6.06 -1.46 -1.22
N VAL A 457 5.98 -0.60 -2.23
CA VAL A 457 6.91 0.51 -2.44
C VAL A 457 6.17 1.82 -2.63
N GLN A 458 6.89 2.92 -2.42
CA GLN A 458 6.41 4.27 -2.66
C GLN A 458 7.53 5.09 -3.31
N ASP A 459 7.23 5.81 -4.40
CA ASP A 459 8.22 6.64 -5.07
C ASP A 459 8.73 7.75 -4.16
N TYR A 460 10.04 7.91 -4.07
CA TYR A 460 10.66 9.03 -3.36
C TYR A 460 10.64 10.29 -4.22
N MET A 461 10.08 11.37 -3.68
CA MET A 461 9.93 12.65 -4.37
C MET A 461 10.82 13.76 -3.79
N GLY A 462 11.71 13.39 -2.88
CA GLY A 462 12.65 14.34 -2.26
C GLY A 462 13.71 14.85 -3.23
N THR A 463 14.34 15.96 -2.86
CA THR A 463 15.36 16.60 -3.67
C THR A 463 16.74 15.94 -3.57
N ASP A 464 17.01 15.23 -2.48
CA ASP A 464 18.28 14.55 -2.24
C ASP A 464 18.07 13.25 -1.44
N ALA A 465 18.15 12.13 -2.14
CA ALA A 465 17.98 10.81 -1.54
C ALA A 465 19.18 10.40 -0.67
N THR A 466 20.39 10.81 -1.02
CA THR A 466 21.60 10.44 -0.27
C THR A 466 21.66 11.14 1.09
N ALA A 467 21.26 12.40 1.15
CA ALA A 467 21.16 13.14 2.41
C ALA A 467 20.00 12.64 3.31
N ALA A 468 18.99 12.01 2.74
CA ALA A 468 17.85 11.46 3.48
C ALA A 468 18.13 10.06 4.03
N ALA A 469 18.92 9.24 3.34
CA ALA A 469 19.27 7.88 3.77
C ALA A 469 20.20 7.85 5.00
N GLY A 470 20.92 8.95 5.27
CA GLY A 470 21.83 9.09 6.44
C GLY A 470 21.17 9.64 7.70
N LYS A 471 19.85 9.81 7.72
CA LYS A 471 19.06 10.25 8.88
C LYS A 471 18.11 9.17 9.35
#